data_6f116ee6246f7be8fcfc5417191ee976
#
_entry.id   6f116ee6246f7be8fcfc5417191ee976
#
_cell.length_a   1.000
_cell.length_b   1.000
_cell.length_c   1.000
_cell.angle_alpha   90.00
_cell.angle_beta   90.00
_cell.angle_gamma   90.00
#
_symmetry.space_group_name_H-M   'P 1'
#
loop_
_entity.id
_entity.type
_entity.pdbx_description
1 polymer ?
#
loop_
_entity_poly.entity_id
_entity_poly.type
_entity_poly.pdbx_seq_one_letter_code
_entity_poly.pdbx_strand_id
1 'polypeptide(L)'
;SRGYVFSSRFQKEEDAREEFGYDDAKLIKFENGRHERAWTGNCVSIGLSYGFIEPLESTSLFNTHHGILGLMDILMVEKLPGQFARDRFNHDLAEHMDGWREFVEAHYYYSTRRDTPFWRAVTDEVEYKQEGTHEAVRHMMVSGDPIPSGHMPIAFILAGSGFTNINKRHYEY
;
A
#
# COMPACT_ATOMS: atom_id res chain seq x y z
N SER A 1 -6.23 3.29 -20.66
CA SER A 1 -6.70 4.44 -19.90
C SER A 1 -5.52 5.17 -19.26
N ARG A 2 -5.68 6.45 -19.02
CA ARG A 2 -4.72 7.28 -18.29
C ARG A 2 -5.41 7.87 -17.08
N GLY A 3 -4.67 8.09 -16.00
CA GLY A 3 -5.16 8.73 -14.79
C GLY A 3 -4.07 9.63 -14.19
N TYR A 4 -4.51 10.67 -13.48
CA TYR A 4 -3.68 11.55 -12.71
C TYR A 4 -4.17 11.54 -11.26
N VAL A 5 -3.28 11.26 -10.32
CA VAL A 5 -3.62 11.19 -8.89
C VAL A 5 -3.02 12.40 -8.21
N PHE A 6 -3.82 13.10 -7.45
CA PHE A 6 -3.38 14.27 -6.69
C PHE A 6 -4.02 14.31 -5.30
N SER A 7 -3.37 15.00 -4.39
CA SER A 7 -3.91 15.25 -3.06
C SER A 7 -4.52 16.64 -2.99
N SER A 8 -5.80 16.72 -2.66
CA SER A 8 -6.53 18.00 -2.50
C SER A 8 -5.96 18.89 -1.38
N ARG A 9 -5.10 18.36 -0.51
CA ARG A 9 -4.35 19.15 0.47
C ARG A 9 -3.27 20.02 -0.18
N PHE A 10 -2.71 19.58 -1.31
CA PHE A 10 -1.53 20.21 -1.93
C PHE A 10 -1.80 20.80 -3.31
N GLN A 11 -2.85 20.36 -3.99
CA GLN A 11 -3.16 20.79 -5.35
C GLN A 11 -4.68 20.95 -5.51
N LYS A 12 -5.11 22.01 -6.19
CA LYS A 12 -6.52 22.20 -6.54
C LYS A 12 -6.89 21.38 -7.76
N GLU A 13 -8.19 21.11 -7.92
CA GLU A 13 -8.68 20.33 -9.05
C GLU A 13 -8.40 21.01 -10.40
N GLU A 14 -8.52 22.34 -10.45
CA GLU A 14 -8.27 23.11 -11.67
C GLU A 14 -6.81 22.96 -12.13
N ASP A 15 -5.85 23.11 -11.19
CA ASP A 15 -4.42 22.97 -11.46
C ASP A 15 -4.07 21.55 -11.88
N ALA A 16 -4.70 20.55 -11.25
CA ALA A 16 -4.52 19.13 -11.59
C ALA A 16 -5.04 18.79 -13.00
N ARG A 17 -6.16 19.39 -13.42
CA ARG A 17 -6.71 19.23 -14.78
C ARG A 17 -5.81 19.87 -15.83
N GLU A 18 -5.30 21.08 -15.55
CA GLU A 18 -4.35 21.76 -16.43
C GLU A 18 -3.07 20.92 -16.61
N GLU A 19 -2.48 20.42 -15.52
CA GLU A 19 -1.29 19.57 -15.56
C GLU A 19 -1.53 18.25 -16.28
N PHE A 20 -2.70 17.63 -16.08
CA PHE A 20 -3.09 16.38 -16.74
C PHE A 20 -3.35 16.56 -18.24
N GLY A 21 -3.82 17.74 -18.66
CA GLY A 21 -4.04 18.12 -20.05
C GLY A 21 -5.20 17.40 -20.74
N TYR A 22 -6.22 16.98 -19.98
CA TYR A 22 -7.45 16.34 -20.48
C TYR A 22 -8.68 16.96 -19.83
N ASP A 23 -9.37 17.82 -20.56
CA ASP A 23 -10.53 18.58 -20.05
C ASP A 23 -11.74 17.70 -19.73
N ASP A 24 -11.88 16.57 -20.42
CA ASP A 24 -12.97 15.61 -20.25
C ASP A 24 -12.70 14.53 -19.18
N ALA A 25 -11.59 14.66 -18.46
CA ALA A 25 -11.23 13.71 -17.41
C ALA A 25 -12.27 13.71 -16.28
N LYS A 26 -12.74 12.50 -15.92
CA LYS A 26 -13.67 12.34 -14.80
C LYS A 26 -12.94 12.44 -13.47
N LEU A 27 -13.38 13.36 -12.60
CA LEU A 27 -12.92 13.39 -11.22
C LEU A 27 -13.52 12.22 -10.42
N ILE A 28 -12.66 11.45 -9.77
CA ILE A 28 -13.04 10.40 -8.83
C ILE A 28 -12.40 10.72 -7.49
N LYS A 29 -13.20 11.04 -6.48
CA LYS A 29 -12.73 11.23 -5.11
C LYS A 29 -12.70 9.89 -4.40
N PHE A 30 -11.63 9.63 -3.66
CA PHE A 30 -11.51 8.43 -2.84
C PHE A 30 -10.81 8.75 -1.52
N GLU A 31 -11.05 7.90 -0.54
CA GLU A 31 -10.36 7.89 0.74
C GLU A 31 -9.60 6.58 0.87
N ASN A 32 -8.37 6.65 1.37
CA ASN A 32 -7.57 5.46 1.63
C ASN A 32 -7.98 4.84 2.96
N GLY A 33 -8.13 3.53 2.97
CA GLY A 33 -8.46 2.82 4.18
C GLY A 33 -9.12 1.48 3.92
N ARG A 34 -9.41 0.76 4.99
CA ARG A 34 -10.16 -0.49 4.98
C ARG A 34 -11.14 -0.54 6.14
N HIS A 35 -12.16 -1.37 6.01
CA HIS A 35 -13.01 -1.75 7.12
C HIS A 35 -12.21 -2.57 8.15
N GLU A 36 -12.62 -2.49 9.41
CA GLU A 36 -12.03 -3.29 10.48
C GLU A 36 -12.19 -4.79 10.22
N ARG A 37 -13.37 -5.18 9.73
CA ARG A 37 -13.72 -6.56 9.41
C ARG A 37 -14.25 -6.69 7.98
N ALA A 38 -13.69 -7.63 7.24
CA ALA A 38 -14.16 -8.00 5.92
C ALA A 38 -15.38 -8.93 6.00
N TRP A 39 -15.41 -9.83 7.00
CA TRP A 39 -16.50 -10.79 7.21
C TRP A 39 -17.27 -10.47 8.48
N THR A 40 -18.54 -10.08 8.32
CA THR A 40 -19.45 -9.79 9.42
C THR A 40 -20.78 -10.51 9.20
N GLY A 41 -21.20 -11.36 10.14
CA GLY A 41 -22.42 -12.16 10.01
C GLY A 41 -22.35 -13.09 8.79
N ASN A 42 -23.25 -12.90 7.83
CA ASN A 42 -23.32 -13.62 6.56
C ASN A 42 -22.84 -12.78 5.35
N CYS A 43 -22.21 -11.65 5.60
CA CYS A 43 -21.72 -10.75 4.56
C CYS A 43 -20.18 -10.75 4.55
N VAL A 44 -19.61 -10.88 3.35
CA VAL A 44 -18.15 -10.78 3.12
C VAL A 44 -17.89 -9.65 2.14
N SER A 45 -17.06 -8.70 2.53
CA SER A 45 -16.58 -7.60 1.68
C SER A 45 -15.24 -7.99 1.05
N ILE A 46 -15.12 -7.87 -0.26
CA ILE A 46 -13.90 -8.19 -1.03
C ILE A 46 -13.62 -7.04 -2.01
N GLY A 47 -12.35 -6.77 -2.25
CA GLY A 47 -11.92 -5.69 -3.15
C GLY A 47 -12.30 -4.32 -2.62
N LEU A 48 -12.83 -3.44 -3.47
CA LEU A 48 -13.20 -2.06 -3.11
C LEU A 48 -14.25 -1.96 -2.01
N SER A 49 -15.08 -2.99 -1.82
CA SER A 49 -16.05 -3.03 -0.72
C SER A 49 -15.41 -3.31 0.64
N TYR A 50 -14.19 -3.81 0.67
CA TYR A 50 -13.42 -3.98 1.90
C TYR A 50 -12.50 -2.80 2.17
N GLY A 51 -11.76 -2.36 1.16
CA GLY A 51 -10.83 -1.25 1.32
C GLY A 51 -10.16 -0.85 0.00
N PHE A 52 -9.52 0.30 0.05
CA PHE A 52 -8.79 0.87 -1.06
C PHE A 52 -7.57 1.64 -0.55
N ILE A 53 -6.44 1.53 -1.24
CA ILE A 53 -5.25 2.32 -0.93
C ILE A 53 -5.12 3.42 -1.96
N GLU A 54 -4.64 3.09 -3.13
CA GLU A 54 -4.54 3.97 -4.29
C GLU A 54 -4.23 3.13 -5.55
N PRO A 55 -4.31 3.70 -6.77
CA PRO A 55 -4.11 2.92 -8.00
C PRO A 55 -2.64 2.58 -8.32
N LEU A 56 -1.69 2.88 -7.43
CA LEU A 56 -0.29 2.50 -7.62
C LEU A 56 -0.15 0.97 -7.66
N GLU A 57 0.61 0.44 -8.63
CA GLU A 57 0.98 -0.98 -8.79
C GLU A 57 -0.20 -1.97 -8.84
N SER A 58 -1.43 -1.48 -9.14
CA SER A 58 -2.63 -2.34 -9.24
C SER A 58 -2.94 -3.17 -7.98
N THR A 59 -2.54 -2.70 -6.81
CA THR A 59 -2.70 -3.39 -5.51
C THR A 59 -4.14 -3.81 -5.23
N SER A 60 -5.13 -3.02 -5.69
CA SER A 60 -6.55 -3.33 -5.52
C SER A 60 -6.98 -4.62 -6.21
N LEU A 61 -6.44 -4.94 -7.39
CA LEU A 61 -6.72 -6.20 -8.09
C LEU A 61 -6.11 -7.37 -7.35
N PHE A 62 -4.90 -7.21 -6.84
CA PHE A 62 -4.22 -8.24 -6.07
C PHE A 62 -4.97 -8.54 -4.76
N ASN A 63 -5.39 -7.51 -4.02
CA ASN A 63 -6.19 -7.64 -2.81
C ASN A 63 -7.54 -8.33 -3.08
N THR A 64 -8.20 -8.00 -4.19
CA THR A 64 -9.45 -8.66 -4.60
C THR A 64 -9.22 -10.15 -4.82
N HIS A 65 -8.16 -10.51 -5.56
CA HIS A 65 -7.84 -11.90 -5.88
C HIS A 65 -7.49 -12.69 -4.61
N HIS A 66 -6.66 -12.10 -3.73
CA HIS A 66 -6.30 -12.70 -2.45
C HIS A 66 -7.54 -12.97 -1.57
N GLY A 67 -8.45 -12.00 -1.47
CA GLY A 67 -9.70 -12.16 -0.73
C GLY A 67 -10.61 -13.26 -1.29
N ILE A 68 -10.71 -13.37 -2.63
CA ILE A 68 -11.49 -14.43 -3.29
C ILE A 68 -10.88 -15.80 -2.97
N LEU A 69 -9.58 -15.98 -3.14
CA LEU A 69 -8.91 -17.26 -2.88
C LEU A 69 -9.05 -17.67 -1.40
N GLY A 70 -8.79 -16.76 -0.47
CA GLY A 70 -8.93 -17.05 0.96
C GLY A 70 -10.37 -17.44 1.36
N LEU A 71 -11.38 -16.78 0.77
CA LEU A 71 -12.78 -17.16 0.98
C LEU A 71 -13.09 -18.54 0.39
N MET A 72 -12.63 -18.81 -0.83
CA MET A 72 -12.81 -20.10 -1.48
C MET A 72 -12.21 -21.24 -0.66
N ASP A 73 -10.99 -21.09 -0.17
CA ASP A 73 -10.30 -22.09 0.64
C ASP A 73 -11.12 -22.46 1.89
N ILE A 74 -11.69 -21.47 2.58
CA ILE A 74 -12.55 -21.70 3.73
C ILE A 74 -13.84 -22.44 3.36
N LEU A 75 -14.53 -21.98 2.30
CA LEU A 75 -15.80 -22.57 1.89
C LEU A 75 -15.67 -23.99 1.30
N MET A 76 -14.50 -24.33 0.77
CA MET A 76 -14.20 -25.69 0.30
C MET A 76 -14.06 -26.69 1.49
N VAL A 77 -13.61 -26.21 2.64
CA VAL A 77 -13.41 -27.03 3.85
C VAL A 77 -14.65 -27.01 4.73
N GLU A 78 -15.24 -25.85 4.94
CA GLU A 78 -16.38 -25.65 5.84
C GLU A 78 -17.59 -25.11 5.08
N LYS A 79 -18.67 -25.91 4.97
CA LYS A 79 -19.94 -25.45 4.35
C LYS A 79 -20.60 -24.31 5.12
N LEU A 80 -20.43 -24.29 6.43
CA LEU A 80 -20.91 -23.26 7.34
C LEU A 80 -19.75 -22.82 8.24
N PRO A 81 -18.92 -21.86 7.78
CA PRO A 81 -17.75 -21.42 8.52
C PRO A 81 -18.09 -20.90 9.92
N GLY A 82 -17.41 -21.46 10.90
CA GLY A 82 -17.51 -21.05 12.30
C GLY A 82 -16.86 -19.68 12.56
N GLN A 83 -16.97 -19.19 13.81
CA GLN A 83 -16.41 -17.90 14.19
C GLN A 83 -14.88 -17.86 14.00
N PHE A 84 -14.19 -18.94 14.32
CA PHE A 84 -12.74 -19.05 14.16
C PHE A 84 -12.29 -18.84 12.70
N ALA A 85 -12.96 -19.50 11.75
CA ALA A 85 -12.63 -19.35 10.34
C ALA A 85 -12.87 -17.90 9.84
N ARG A 86 -13.94 -17.27 10.31
CA ARG A 86 -14.26 -15.86 9.98
C ARG A 86 -13.23 -14.89 10.57
N ASP A 87 -12.83 -15.11 11.83
CA ASP A 87 -11.84 -14.26 12.48
C ASP A 87 -10.47 -14.41 11.84
N ARG A 88 -10.08 -15.62 11.46
CA ARG A 88 -8.86 -15.88 10.71
C ARG A 88 -8.88 -15.16 9.34
N PHE A 89 -9.97 -15.29 8.58
CA PHE A 89 -10.13 -14.57 7.31
C PHE A 89 -9.99 -13.06 7.48
N ASN A 90 -10.65 -12.49 8.50
CA ASN A 90 -10.55 -11.07 8.80
C ASN A 90 -9.12 -10.64 9.12
N HIS A 91 -8.42 -11.43 9.91
CA HIS A 91 -7.02 -11.17 10.28
C HIS A 91 -6.11 -11.23 9.06
N ASP A 92 -6.16 -12.33 8.30
CA ASP A 92 -5.30 -12.56 7.14
C ASP A 92 -5.49 -11.47 6.07
N LEU A 93 -6.74 -11.07 5.81
CA LEU A 93 -7.03 -10.01 4.83
C LEU A 93 -6.60 -8.63 5.34
N ALA A 94 -6.71 -8.36 6.63
CA ALA A 94 -6.26 -7.13 7.26
C ALA A 94 -4.74 -6.98 7.18
N GLU A 95 -3.98 -8.02 7.59
CA GLU A 95 -2.52 -8.02 7.50
C GLU A 95 -2.04 -7.83 6.06
N HIS A 96 -2.70 -8.52 5.12
CA HIS A 96 -2.38 -8.38 3.70
C HIS A 96 -2.59 -6.95 3.19
N MET A 97 -3.73 -6.33 3.53
CA MET A 97 -4.03 -4.95 3.13
C MET A 97 -3.09 -3.93 3.77
N ASP A 98 -2.74 -4.12 5.04
CA ASP A 98 -1.81 -3.26 5.76
C ASP A 98 -0.39 -3.38 5.19
N GLY A 99 0.06 -4.58 4.81
CA GLY A 99 1.33 -4.79 4.13
C GLY A 99 1.40 -4.07 2.77
N TRP A 100 0.31 -4.07 1.99
CA TRP A 100 0.26 -3.29 0.74
C TRP A 100 0.25 -1.78 0.98
N ARG A 101 -0.39 -1.31 2.04
CA ARG A 101 -0.32 0.09 2.43
C ARG A 101 1.13 0.50 2.72
N GLU A 102 1.84 -0.28 3.51
CA GLU A 102 3.26 -0.03 3.83
C GLU A 102 4.14 -0.04 2.58
N PHE A 103 3.87 -0.95 1.65
CA PHE A 103 4.56 -1.00 0.36
C PHE A 103 4.34 0.28 -0.45
N VAL A 104 3.11 0.78 -0.52
CA VAL A 104 2.79 2.04 -1.21
C VAL A 104 3.44 3.24 -0.49
N GLU A 105 3.33 3.31 0.83
CA GLU A 105 3.96 4.36 1.64
C GLU A 105 5.48 4.42 1.40
N ALA A 106 6.14 3.28 1.28
CA ALA A 106 7.57 3.20 1.01
C ALA A 106 7.99 3.85 -0.32
N HIS A 107 7.16 3.78 -1.36
CA HIS A 107 7.42 4.47 -2.63
C HIS A 107 7.50 5.98 -2.46
N TYR A 108 6.64 6.55 -1.64
CA TYR A 108 6.66 7.98 -1.34
C TYR A 108 7.82 8.34 -0.41
N TYR A 109 8.00 7.58 0.65
CA TYR A 109 9.02 7.85 1.67
C TYR A 109 10.44 7.81 1.12
N TYR A 110 10.78 6.82 0.29
CA TYR A 110 12.10 6.69 -0.32
C TYR A 110 12.28 7.48 -1.62
N SER A 111 11.29 8.26 -2.04
CA SER A 111 11.41 9.13 -3.20
C SER A 111 12.50 10.19 -3.00
N THR A 112 13.23 10.48 -4.06
CA THR A 112 14.22 11.59 -4.10
C THR A 112 13.58 12.93 -4.46
N ARG A 113 12.30 12.94 -4.83
CA ARG A 113 11.61 14.15 -5.28
C ARG A 113 11.38 15.13 -4.14
N ARG A 114 11.64 16.40 -4.41
CA ARG A 114 11.44 17.55 -3.50
C ARG A 114 10.88 18.77 -4.25
N ASP A 115 10.49 18.55 -5.49
CA ASP A 115 10.12 19.61 -6.45
C ASP A 115 8.77 20.27 -6.12
N THR A 116 7.87 19.58 -5.43
CA THR A 116 6.57 20.13 -5.04
C THR A 116 6.34 20.09 -3.53
N PRO A 117 5.37 20.86 -2.98
CA PRO A 117 4.99 20.77 -1.57
C PRO A 117 4.54 19.37 -1.16
N PHE A 118 3.83 18.65 -2.04
CA PHE A 118 3.43 17.27 -1.80
C PHE A 118 4.64 16.36 -1.56
N TRP A 119 5.62 16.38 -2.48
CA TRP A 119 6.80 15.52 -2.37
C TRP A 119 7.64 15.84 -1.14
N ARG A 120 7.78 17.11 -0.77
CA ARG A 120 8.44 17.50 0.49
C ARG A 120 7.70 16.95 1.71
N ALA A 121 6.38 17.09 1.74
CA ALA A 121 5.59 16.59 2.87
C ALA A 121 5.71 15.07 3.05
N VAL A 122 5.52 14.29 1.97
CA VAL A 122 5.54 12.83 2.08
C VAL A 122 6.92 12.23 2.29
N THR A 123 7.98 12.97 1.95
CA THR A 123 9.34 12.47 2.08
C THR A 123 10.06 13.00 3.33
N ASP A 124 9.73 14.18 3.82
CA ASP A 124 10.48 14.86 4.88
C ASP A 124 9.67 15.07 6.17
N GLU A 125 8.33 15.19 6.07
CA GLU A 125 7.47 15.55 7.20
C GLU A 125 6.72 14.35 7.79
N VAL A 126 6.47 13.30 6.99
CA VAL A 126 5.74 12.12 7.44
C VAL A 126 6.67 11.17 8.18
N GLU A 127 6.32 10.84 9.42
CA GLU A 127 7.00 9.79 10.18
C GLU A 127 6.65 8.41 9.61
N TYR A 128 7.66 7.67 9.19
CA TYR A 128 7.49 6.32 8.66
C TYR A 128 7.76 5.26 9.74
N LYS A 129 6.71 4.56 10.15
CA LYS A 129 6.78 3.64 11.29
C LYS A 129 7.55 2.35 11.03
N GLN A 130 7.75 1.98 9.77
CA GLN A 130 8.38 0.73 9.35
C GLN A 130 9.88 0.86 9.03
N GLU A 131 10.50 1.98 9.37
CA GLU A 131 11.90 2.26 9.05
C GLU A 131 12.84 1.16 9.58
N GLY A 132 12.62 0.68 10.82
CA GLY A 132 13.41 -0.40 11.41
C GLY A 132 13.31 -1.73 10.65
N THR A 133 12.13 -2.07 10.12
CA THR A 133 11.94 -3.26 9.28
C THR A 133 12.68 -3.12 7.96
N HIS A 134 12.63 -1.94 7.34
CA HIS A 134 13.34 -1.66 6.10
C HIS A 134 14.84 -1.69 6.26
N GLU A 135 15.36 -1.19 7.38
CA GLU A 135 16.78 -1.28 7.71
C GLU A 135 17.24 -2.75 7.87
N ALA A 136 16.42 -3.58 8.53
CA ALA A 136 16.70 -5.01 8.64
C ALA A 136 16.73 -5.71 7.27
N VAL A 137 15.76 -5.42 6.39
CA VAL A 137 15.71 -5.95 5.02
C VAL A 137 16.94 -5.49 4.23
N ARG A 138 17.31 -4.22 4.32
CA ARG A 138 18.51 -3.67 3.69
C ARG A 138 19.78 -4.40 4.15
N HIS A 139 19.88 -4.64 5.45
CA HIS A 139 21.02 -5.40 6.00
C HIS A 139 21.07 -6.81 5.41
N MET A 140 19.97 -7.54 5.35
CA MET A 140 19.88 -8.85 4.73
C MET A 140 20.33 -8.82 3.25
N MET A 141 19.88 -7.80 2.49
CA MET A 141 20.28 -7.64 1.09
C MET A 141 21.81 -7.45 0.92
N VAL A 142 22.44 -6.73 1.83
CA VAL A 142 23.89 -6.48 1.79
C VAL A 142 24.68 -7.69 2.26
N SER A 143 24.23 -8.38 3.31
CA SER A 143 24.91 -9.59 3.85
C SER A 143 24.69 -10.84 2.99
N GLY A 144 23.66 -10.83 2.12
CA GLY A 144 23.26 -12.00 1.34
C GLY A 144 22.41 -13.00 2.12
N ASP A 145 21.88 -12.61 3.28
CA ASP A 145 21.01 -13.45 4.07
C ASP A 145 19.65 -13.63 3.36
N PRO A 146 18.96 -14.77 3.58
CA PRO A 146 17.64 -15.00 3.01
C PRO A 146 16.63 -13.96 3.48
N ILE A 147 15.95 -13.31 2.53
CA ILE A 147 14.87 -12.35 2.82
C ILE A 147 13.54 -13.11 2.92
N PRO A 148 12.81 -13.02 4.05
CA PRO A 148 11.49 -13.62 4.17
C PRO A 148 10.54 -13.13 3.06
N SER A 149 9.70 -14.03 2.54
CA SER A 149 8.83 -13.73 1.37
C SER A 149 7.92 -12.51 1.58
N GLY A 150 7.43 -12.29 2.80
CA GLY A 150 6.63 -11.11 3.16
C GLY A 150 7.38 -9.77 3.06
N HIS A 151 8.71 -9.78 3.05
CA HIS A 151 9.54 -8.58 2.92
C HIS A 151 10.12 -8.38 1.51
N MET A 152 9.87 -9.30 0.58
CA MET A 152 10.35 -9.17 -0.81
C MET A 152 9.89 -7.90 -1.50
N PRO A 153 8.62 -7.45 -1.37
CA PRO A 153 8.19 -6.19 -1.98
C PRO A 153 9.04 -4.99 -1.52
N ILE A 154 9.33 -4.91 -0.23
CA ILE A 154 10.19 -3.86 0.34
C ILE A 154 11.63 -3.96 -0.20
N ALA A 155 12.17 -5.18 -0.31
CA ALA A 155 13.50 -5.38 -0.87
C ALA A 155 13.62 -4.85 -2.31
N PHE A 156 12.60 -5.01 -3.15
CA PHE A 156 12.57 -4.45 -4.50
C PHE A 156 12.59 -2.92 -4.51
N ILE A 157 11.83 -2.27 -3.62
CA ILE A 157 11.83 -0.81 -3.50
C ILE A 157 13.22 -0.33 -3.07
N LEU A 158 13.80 -0.95 -2.05
CA LEU A 158 15.11 -0.60 -1.54
C LEU A 158 16.20 -0.77 -2.62
N ALA A 159 16.17 -1.87 -3.38
CA ALA A 159 17.07 -2.08 -4.50
C ALA A 159 16.87 -1.01 -5.59
N GLY A 160 15.63 -0.69 -5.94
CA GLY A 160 15.30 0.34 -6.94
C GLY A 160 15.71 1.75 -6.53
N SER A 161 15.67 2.07 -5.23
CA SER A 161 16.15 3.34 -4.69
C SER A 161 17.69 3.47 -4.66
N GLY A 162 18.40 2.39 -4.99
CA GLY A 162 19.86 2.33 -4.93
C GLY A 162 20.44 2.51 -3.53
N PHE A 163 19.65 2.30 -2.50
CA PHE A 163 19.95 2.54 -1.08
C PHE A 163 20.36 3.98 -0.74
N THR A 164 20.41 4.89 -1.72
CA THR A 164 20.97 6.22 -1.56
C THR A 164 20.17 7.13 -0.63
N ASN A 165 18.85 6.94 -0.56
CA ASN A 165 18.00 7.77 0.28
C ASN A 165 17.96 7.36 1.73
N ILE A 166 18.19 6.09 2.01
CA ILE A 166 18.24 5.55 3.36
C ILE A 166 19.44 6.13 4.11
N ASN A 167 20.57 6.27 3.42
CA ASN A 167 21.81 6.77 4.04
C ASN A 167 21.79 8.28 4.35
N LYS A 168 20.98 9.07 3.65
CA LYS A 168 20.96 10.53 3.87
C LYS A 168 20.27 10.96 5.16
N ARG A 169 19.31 10.19 5.66
CA ARG A 169 18.55 10.55 6.87
C ARG A 169 19.24 10.13 8.17
N HIS A 170 20.10 9.11 8.14
CA HIS A 170 20.79 8.61 9.33
C HIS A 170 22.15 9.24 9.60
N TYR A 171 22.70 10.09 8.72
CA TYR A 171 24.04 10.65 8.85
C TYR A 171 24.07 12.20 8.92
N GLU A 172 22.93 12.86 9.05
CA GLU A 172 22.88 14.29 9.38
C GLU A 172 22.75 14.49 10.91
N TYR A 173 23.74 14.00 11.67
CA TYR A 173 23.99 14.36 13.06
C TYR A 173 25.36 15.02 13.20
#